data_c7c439ac89f6458f645a7c98c8b4cc54
#
_entry.id   c7c439ac89f6458f645a7c98c8b4cc54
#
_cell.length_a   1.000
_cell.length_b   1.000
_cell.length_c   1.000
_cell.angle_alpha   90.00
_cell.angle_beta   90.00
_cell.angle_gamma   90.00
#
_symmetry.space_group_name_H-M   'P 1'
#
loop_
_entity.id
_entity.type
_entity.pdbx_description
1 polymer ?
#
loop_
_entity_poly.entity_id
_entity_poly.type
_entity_poly.pdbx_seq_one_letter_code
_entity_poly.pdbx_strand_id
1 'polypeptide(L)'
;MKLRLLLSLFILTTTLLSDDLFKTTYSFKNVSVNYLDWTSKTEENTPQEDFVYLEFEGGVGFDWGEFYMFFDIENPTKSWSAEPAGNMRLVLKPILDINIVDNLSLHIQDYNLQSKDFFVSNLVVGVAYKISTDFGLWIRPFIGPHYQESTYYSGMNGYMAGWAFVYDFKITKEKFSISQWHEHTFDRDSKNGYDGDIGTQGALAFWWHPTSKLTTGIQYRYASYELGNSEYQDGLIYSLKYNF
;
A
#
# COMPACT_ATOMS: atom_id res chain seq x y z
N MET A 1 -16.58 -9.23 -12.98
CA MET A 1 -16.88 -10.66 -12.80
C MET A 1 -15.66 -11.50 -12.43
N LYS A 2 -14.41 -11.05 -12.70
CA LYS A 2 -13.16 -11.79 -12.39
C LYS A 2 -12.71 -11.73 -10.93
N LEU A 3 -13.07 -10.70 -10.17
CA LEU A 3 -12.70 -10.56 -8.74
C LEU A 3 -13.34 -11.63 -7.83
N ARG A 4 -14.52 -12.16 -8.20
CA ARG A 4 -15.20 -13.22 -7.44
C ARG A 4 -14.46 -14.57 -7.48
N LEU A 5 -13.61 -14.80 -8.48
CA LEU A 5 -12.88 -16.06 -8.63
C LEU A 5 -11.65 -16.14 -7.71
N LEU A 6 -10.98 -15.02 -7.46
CA LEU A 6 -9.80 -14.96 -6.56
C LEU A 6 -10.21 -15.09 -5.08
N LEU A 7 -11.32 -14.44 -4.69
CA LEU A 7 -11.83 -14.57 -3.32
C LEU A 7 -12.33 -15.98 -3.00
N SER A 8 -12.96 -16.67 -3.98
CA SER A 8 -13.45 -18.03 -3.79
C SER A 8 -12.33 -19.08 -3.75
N LEU A 9 -11.20 -18.84 -4.42
CA LEU A 9 -10.05 -19.74 -4.36
C LEU A 9 -9.37 -19.70 -2.98
N PHE A 10 -9.35 -18.54 -2.34
CA PHE A 10 -8.75 -18.39 -1.00
C PHE A 10 -9.58 -19.08 0.10
N ILE A 11 -10.91 -19.12 -0.04
CA ILE A 11 -11.81 -19.76 0.94
C ILE A 11 -11.82 -21.29 0.80
N LEU A 12 -11.58 -21.82 -0.41
CA LEU A 12 -11.65 -23.28 -0.65
C LEU A 12 -10.40 -24.06 -0.22
N THR A 13 -9.26 -23.39 -0.08
CA THR A 13 -7.98 -24.04 0.31
C THR A 13 -7.79 -24.19 1.81
N THR A 14 -8.61 -23.53 2.64
CA THR A 14 -8.45 -23.55 4.10
C THR A 14 -8.86 -24.85 4.79
N THR A 15 -9.49 -25.79 4.09
CA THR A 15 -10.01 -27.03 4.70
C THR A 15 -9.11 -28.26 4.54
N LEU A 16 -7.98 -28.14 3.84
CA LEU A 16 -7.11 -29.31 3.54
C LEU A 16 -5.65 -29.16 3.99
N LEU A 17 -5.29 -28.04 4.62
CA LEU A 17 -3.91 -27.81 5.08
C LEU A 17 -3.82 -28.03 6.59
N SER A 18 -2.77 -28.73 7.04
CA SER A 18 -2.54 -29.08 8.44
C SER A 18 -2.51 -27.81 9.33
N ASP A 19 -2.92 -27.93 10.59
CA ASP A 19 -2.92 -26.87 11.60
C ASP A 19 -1.56 -26.15 11.72
N ASP A 20 -0.46 -26.81 11.40
CA ASP A 20 0.89 -26.26 11.44
C ASP A 20 1.18 -25.20 10.36
N LEU A 21 0.57 -25.31 9.15
CA LEU A 21 0.80 -24.37 8.05
C LEU A 21 0.23 -22.97 8.33
N PHE A 22 -0.79 -22.87 9.15
CA PHE A 22 -1.43 -21.60 9.52
C PHE A 22 -1.11 -21.13 10.94
N LYS A 23 -0.09 -21.72 11.56
CA LYS A 23 0.41 -21.24 12.84
C LYS A 23 1.00 -19.86 12.67
N THR A 24 0.35 -18.86 13.25
CA THR A 24 0.74 -17.48 13.17
C THR A 24 1.92 -17.16 14.08
N THR A 25 2.93 -16.47 13.57
CA THR A 25 4.07 -15.97 14.33
C THR A 25 3.77 -14.58 14.91
N TYR A 26 3.01 -13.76 14.17
CA TYR A 26 2.45 -12.48 14.61
C TYR A 26 1.21 -12.14 13.82
N SER A 27 0.40 -11.21 14.32
CA SER A 27 -0.66 -10.56 13.55
C SER A 27 -0.95 -9.18 14.09
N PHE A 28 -1.41 -8.28 13.22
CA PHE A 28 -1.98 -7.01 13.59
C PHE A 28 -3.14 -6.67 12.67
N LYS A 29 -4.06 -5.85 13.16
CA LYS A 29 -5.17 -5.31 12.38
C LYS A 29 -5.64 -4.01 13.00
N ASN A 30 -6.02 -3.07 12.15
CA ASN A 30 -6.57 -1.80 12.57
C ASN A 30 -7.61 -1.28 11.58
N VAL A 31 -8.37 -0.30 12.02
CA VAL A 31 -9.21 0.54 11.18
C VAL A 31 -8.84 1.99 11.44
N SER A 32 -8.75 2.79 10.39
CA SER A 32 -8.45 4.21 10.54
C SER A 32 -9.40 5.10 9.74
N VAL A 33 -9.51 6.34 10.25
CA VAL A 33 -10.05 7.48 9.50
C VAL A 33 -8.88 8.37 9.17
N ASN A 34 -8.76 8.72 7.91
CA ASN A 34 -7.66 9.50 7.37
C ASN A 34 -8.21 10.69 6.57
N TYR A 35 -7.48 11.81 6.61
CA TYR A 35 -7.72 12.97 5.77
C TYR A 35 -6.44 13.30 5.02
N LEU A 36 -6.48 13.20 3.70
CA LEU A 36 -5.40 13.63 2.83
C LEU A 36 -5.67 15.07 2.40
N ASP A 37 -4.74 15.94 2.76
CA ASP A 37 -4.69 17.38 2.52
C ASP A 37 -3.54 17.63 1.53
N TRP A 38 -3.88 17.81 0.26
CA TRP A 38 -2.91 18.11 -0.78
C TRP A 38 -2.41 19.54 -0.66
N THR A 39 -1.16 19.79 -1.02
CA THR A 39 -0.66 21.17 -1.08
C THR A 39 -1.39 21.94 -2.17
N SER A 40 -1.56 23.28 -1.96
CA SER A 40 -2.16 24.15 -2.97
C SER A 40 -1.47 24.06 -4.32
N LYS A 41 -0.14 23.81 -4.33
CA LYS A 41 0.62 23.59 -5.57
C LYS A 41 0.18 22.30 -6.28
N THR A 42 -0.10 21.25 -5.55
CA THR A 42 -0.62 19.99 -6.12
C THR A 42 -2.00 20.21 -6.72
N GLU A 43 -2.92 20.83 -6.00
CA GLU A 43 -4.28 21.10 -6.48
C GLU A 43 -4.33 22.05 -7.69
N GLU A 44 -3.43 23.06 -7.76
CA GLU A 44 -3.35 23.98 -8.89
C GLU A 44 -2.82 23.34 -10.17
N ASN A 45 -1.96 22.32 -10.08
CA ASN A 45 -1.26 21.74 -11.22
C ASN A 45 -1.76 20.32 -11.58
N THR A 46 -2.64 19.73 -10.80
CA THR A 46 -3.13 18.36 -11.00
C THR A 46 -4.63 18.27 -10.71
N PRO A 47 -5.31 17.21 -11.11
CA PRO A 47 -6.72 16.98 -10.77
C PRO A 47 -6.92 16.42 -9.35
N GLN A 48 -5.93 16.49 -8.47
CA GLN A 48 -6.07 16.02 -7.10
C GLN A 48 -6.93 16.98 -6.27
N GLU A 49 -7.75 16.40 -5.42
CA GLU A 49 -8.58 17.11 -4.44
C GLU A 49 -8.39 16.45 -3.07
N ASP A 50 -8.54 17.23 -2.01
CA ASP A 50 -8.53 16.73 -0.64
C ASP A 50 -9.65 15.72 -0.39
N PHE A 51 -9.37 14.70 0.40
CA PHE A 51 -10.40 13.71 0.71
C PHE A 51 -10.20 12.99 2.04
N VAL A 52 -11.32 12.53 2.59
CA VAL A 52 -11.36 11.58 3.71
C VAL A 52 -11.41 10.17 3.17
N TYR A 53 -10.70 9.25 3.82
CA TYR A 53 -10.84 7.82 3.55
C TYR A 53 -10.86 6.98 4.83
N LEU A 54 -11.54 5.85 4.73
CA LEU A 54 -11.52 4.79 5.74
C LEU A 54 -10.55 3.73 5.26
N GLU A 55 -9.63 3.32 6.13
CA GLU A 55 -8.67 2.25 5.84
C GLU A 55 -8.86 1.10 6.81
N PHE A 56 -8.87 -0.11 6.29
CA PHE A 56 -8.76 -1.37 7.02
C PHE A 56 -7.42 -1.97 6.68
N GLU A 57 -6.55 -2.12 7.66
CA GLU A 57 -5.18 -2.57 7.47
C GLU A 57 -4.92 -3.79 8.36
N GLY A 58 -4.16 -4.75 7.85
CA GLY A 58 -3.74 -5.89 8.63
C GLY A 58 -2.61 -6.68 8.01
N GLY A 59 -1.92 -7.41 8.88
CA GLY A 59 -0.85 -8.30 8.50
C GLY A 59 -0.79 -9.53 9.40
N VAL A 60 -0.28 -10.62 8.84
CA VAL A 60 -0.08 -11.88 9.53
C VAL A 60 1.20 -12.54 9.03
N GLY A 61 2.03 -13.00 9.96
CA GLY A 61 3.22 -13.78 9.68
C GLY A 61 3.00 -15.26 10.00
N PHE A 62 3.63 -16.10 9.19
CA PHE A 62 3.70 -17.55 9.31
C PHE A 62 5.17 -17.99 9.24
N ASP A 63 5.48 -19.22 9.59
CA ASP A 63 6.84 -19.77 9.45
C ASP A 63 7.32 -19.77 7.97
N TRP A 64 6.38 -19.89 7.03
CA TRP A 64 6.66 -19.94 5.59
C TRP A 64 6.60 -18.59 4.88
N GLY A 65 6.13 -17.51 5.53
CA GLY A 65 6.00 -16.21 4.88
C GLY A 65 5.11 -15.22 5.62
N GLU A 66 4.72 -14.16 4.94
CA GLU A 66 3.91 -13.07 5.49
C GLU A 66 2.84 -12.66 4.50
N PHE A 67 1.67 -12.29 5.01
CA PHE A 67 0.62 -11.64 4.25
C PHE A 67 0.30 -10.29 4.88
N TYR A 68 0.22 -9.25 4.06
CA TYR A 68 -0.20 -7.90 4.44
C TYR A 68 -1.25 -7.41 3.47
N MET A 69 -2.20 -6.62 3.93
CA MET A 69 -3.14 -5.91 3.07
C MET A 69 -3.64 -4.63 3.71
N PHE A 70 -3.98 -3.66 2.89
CA PHE A 70 -4.91 -2.62 3.25
C PHE A 70 -6.07 -2.54 2.25
N PHE A 71 -7.19 -2.01 2.71
CA PHE A 71 -8.38 -1.73 1.91
C PHE A 71 -8.91 -0.35 2.30
N ASP A 72 -9.00 0.55 1.31
CA ASP A 72 -9.49 1.90 1.50
C ASP A 72 -10.83 2.11 0.82
N ILE A 73 -11.68 2.87 1.51
CA ILE A 73 -12.88 3.48 0.96
C ILE A 73 -12.60 4.99 0.93
N GLU A 74 -12.17 5.48 -0.23
CA GLU A 74 -11.91 6.89 -0.42
C GLU A 74 -13.21 7.65 -0.73
N ASN A 75 -13.34 8.86 -0.18
CA ASN A 75 -14.56 9.68 -0.31
C ASN A 75 -15.86 8.93 0.04
N PRO A 76 -15.99 8.28 1.22
CA PRO A 76 -17.10 7.36 1.55
C PRO A 76 -18.48 8.01 1.50
N THR A 77 -18.55 9.34 1.52
CA THR A 77 -19.80 10.11 1.46
C THR A 77 -20.16 10.61 0.06
N LYS A 78 -19.29 10.37 -0.92
CA LYS A 78 -19.49 10.79 -2.31
C LYS A 78 -20.16 9.69 -3.14
N SER A 79 -20.62 10.05 -4.33
CA SER A 79 -21.19 9.09 -5.27
C SER A 79 -20.11 8.23 -5.94
N TRP A 80 -20.48 7.01 -6.30
CA TRP A 80 -19.68 6.17 -7.19
C TRP A 80 -19.69 6.74 -8.60
N SER A 81 -18.56 7.22 -9.10
CA SER A 81 -18.42 7.89 -10.40
C SER A 81 -17.11 7.52 -11.10
N ALA A 82 -17.03 7.79 -12.41
CA ALA A 82 -15.81 7.66 -13.21
C ALA A 82 -14.79 8.77 -12.92
N GLU A 83 -15.23 9.89 -12.38
CA GLU A 83 -14.35 11.01 -12.02
C GLU A 83 -13.34 10.56 -10.96
N PRO A 84 -12.03 10.56 -11.25
CA PRO A 84 -11.04 10.00 -10.32
C PRO A 84 -10.89 10.82 -9.03
N ALA A 85 -11.01 12.14 -9.10
CA ALA A 85 -10.97 13.02 -7.95
C ALA A 85 -12.38 13.31 -7.41
N GLY A 86 -12.49 13.60 -6.13
CA GLY A 86 -13.74 14.01 -5.49
C GLY A 86 -14.86 12.97 -5.40
N ASN A 87 -14.70 11.77 -5.96
CA ASN A 87 -15.71 10.71 -5.97
C ASN A 87 -15.28 9.49 -5.17
N MET A 88 -16.25 8.64 -4.79
CA MET A 88 -15.97 7.41 -4.07
C MET A 88 -15.12 6.47 -4.90
N ARG A 89 -14.04 5.97 -4.33
CA ARG A 89 -13.13 4.97 -4.92
C ARG A 89 -12.83 3.89 -3.90
N LEU A 90 -12.46 2.73 -4.40
CA LEU A 90 -11.99 1.61 -3.58
C LEU A 90 -10.55 1.32 -3.94
N VAL A 91 -9.71 1.16 -2.92
CA VAL A 91 -8.31 0.78 -3.08
C VAL A 91 -8.05 -0.50 -2.29
N LEU A 92 -7.30 -1.42 -2.86
CA LEU A 92 -6.87 -2.65 -2.22
C LEU A 92 -5.42 -2.93 -2.60
N LYS A 93 -4.57 -3.21 -1.62
CA LYS A 93 -3.19 -3.62 -1.87
C LYS A 93 -2.82 -4.84 -1.02
N PRO A 94 -3.02 -6.08 -1.50
CA PRO A 94 -2.45 -7.26 -0.91
C PRO A 94 -0.96 -7.39 -1.25
N ILE A 95 -0.19 -7.87 -0.27
CA ILE A 95 1.22 -8.25 -0.40
C ILE A 95 1.39 -9.63 0.21
N LEU A 96 2.03 -10.53 -0.53
CA LEU A 96 2.38 -11.87 -0.09
C LEU A 96 3.88 -12.06 -0.27
N ASP A 97 4.58 -12.35 0.82
CA ASP A 97 5.98 -12.75 0.82
C ASP A 97 6.09 -14.22 1.22
N ILE A 98 6.69 -15.04 0.36
CA ILE A 98 6.92 -16.47 0.60
C ILE A 98 8.42 -16.68 0.80
N ASN A 99 8.82 -17.16 1.98
CA ASN A 99 10.22 -17.37 2.33
C ASN A 99 10.88 -18.38 1.37
N ILE A 100 12.00 -18.00 0.76
CA ILE A 100 12.83 -18.86 -0.10
C ILE A 100 13.99 -19.41 0.73
N VAL A 101 14.75 -18.52 1.34
CA VAL A 101 15.88 -18.83 2.22
C VAL A 101 16.14 -17.67 3.16
N ASP A 102 16.33 -17.94 4.44
CA ASP A 102 16.56 -16.94 5.49
C ASP A 102 15.56 -15.76 5.40
N ASN A 103 16.06 -14.56 5.12
CA ASN A 103 15.28 -13.34 5.00
C ASN A 103 14.88 -12.99 3.56
N LEU A 104 15.22 -13.83 2.58
CA LEU A 104 14.87 -13.65 1.17
C LEU A 104 13.53 -14.31 0.88
N SER A 105 12.62 -13.58 0.25
CA SER A 105 11.28 -14.04 -0.09
C SER A 105 10.96 -13.83 -1.58
N LEU A 106 10.12 -14.70 -2.12
CA LEU A 106 9.32 -14.37 -3.30
C LEU A 106 8.31 -13.31 -2.87
N HIS A 107 8.32 -12.17 -3.55
CA HIS A 107 7.45 -11.02 -3.28
C HIS A 107 6.38 -10.90 -4.34
N ILE A 108 5.13 -10.82 -3.93
CA ILE A 108 3.97 -10.61 -4.80
C ILE A 108 3.15 -9.49 -4.18
N GLN A 109 2.99 -8.38 -4.90
CA GLN A 109 2.07 -7.30 -4.50
C GLN A 109 1.18 -6.91 -5.66
N ASP A 110 -0.03 -6.48 -5.37
CA ASP A 110 -0.97 -5.98 -6.37
C ASP A 110 -1.75 -4.79 -5.81
N TYR A 111 -1.45 -3.59 -6.31
CA TYR A 111 -2.21 -2.40 -5.98
C TYR A 111 -3.38 -2.27 -6.94
N ASN A 112 -4.59 -2.19 -6.40
CA ASN A 112 -5.81 -2.03 -7.17
C ASN A 112 -6.56 -0.78 -6.73
N LEU A 113 -6.90 0.09 -7.67
CA LEU A 113 -7.82 1.19 -7.47
C LEU A 113 -9.00 1.03 -8.44
N GLN A 114 -10.20 1.21 -7.94
CA GLN A 114 -11.41 1.11 -8.72
C GLN A 114 -12.39 2.23 -8.39
N SER A 115 -12.92 2.86 -9.43
CA SER A 115 -14.12 3.70 -9.41
C SER A 115 -15.14 3.15 -10.43
N LYS A 116 -16.20 3.90 -10.73
CA LYS A 116 -17.30 3.41 -11.60
C LYS A 116 -16.82 2.92 -12.96
N ASP A 117 -16.08 3.74 -13.72
CA ASP A 117 -15.66 3.45 -15.09
C ASP A 117 -14.13 3.49 -15.25
N PHE A 118 -13.40 3.51 -14.12
CA PHE A 118 -11.94 3.51 -14.10
C PHE A 118 -11.41 2.46 -13.12
N PHE A 119 -10.40 1.74 -13.56
CA PHE A 119 -9.61 0.88 -12.69
C PHE A 119 -8.14 0.89 -13.09
N VAL A 120 -7.29 0.60 -12.12
CA VAL A 120 -5.88 0.26 -12.33
C VAL A 120 -5.47 -0.84 -11.37
N SER A 121 -4.69 -1.79 -11.87
CA SER A 121 -4.02 -2.84 -11.11
C SER A 121 -2.53 -2.81 -11.46
N ASN A 122 -1.68 -2.79 -10.46
CA ASN A 122 -0.23 -2.79 -10.57
C ASN A 122 0.33 -4.02 -9.87
N LEU A 123 0.55 -5.09 -10.65
CA LEU A 123 1.09 -6.34 -10.16
C LEU A 123 2.62 -6.34 -10.24
N VAL A 124 3.28 -6.65 -9.13
CA VAL A 124 4.72 -6.89 -9.06
C VAL A 124 4.96 -8.30 -8.54
N VAL A 125 5.78 -9.06 -9.25
CA VAL A 125 6.25 -10.38 -8.82
C VAL A 125 7.77 -10.38 -8.85
N GLY A 126 8.40 -10.46 -7.71
CA GLY A 126 9.85 -10.28 -7.60
C GLY A 126 10.43 -10.91 -6.35
N VAL A 127 11.42 -10.26 -5.80
CA VAL A 127 12.06 -10.68 -4.55
C VAL A 127 12.04 -9.56 -3.53
N ALA A 128 11.93 -9.92 -2.25
CA ALA A 128 12.08 -9.01 -1.12
C ALA A 128 13.09 -9.57 -0.12
N TYR A 129 13.73 -8.69 0.64
CA TYR A 129 14.65 -9.07 1.69
C TYR A 129 14.29 -8.37 2.99
N LYS A 130 13.99 -9.16 4.05
CA LYS A 130 13.59 -8.64 5.35
C LYS A 130 14.79 -8.43 6.25
N ILE A 131 14.90 -7.23 6.81
CA ILE A 131 15.88 -6.87 7.82
C ILE A 131 15.13 -6.46 9.09
N SER A 132 15.40 -7.13 10.19
CA SER A 132 14.89 -6.79 11.53
C SER A 132 16.06 -6.64 12.50
N THR A 133 15.98 -5.66 13.39
CA THR A 133 17.01 -5.37 14.36
C THR A 133 16.45 -5.37 15.77
N ASP A 134 17.31 -5.64 16.76
CA ASP A 134 16.93 -5.65 18.18
C ASP A 134 16.59 -4.24 18.71
N PHE A 135 17.01 -3.18 18.01
CA PHE A 135 16.71 -1.79 18.40
C PHE A 135 15.40 -1.24 17.82
N GLY A 136 14.56 -2.10 17.19
CA GLY A 136 13.20 -1.75 16.77
C GLY A 136 13.06 -1.30 15.31
N LEU A 137 14.09 -1.44 14.47
CA LEU A 137 13.99 -1.22 13.04
C LEU A 137 13.60 -2.50 12.31
N TRP A 138 12.57 -2.41 11.49
CA TRP A 138 12.18 -3.38 10.47
C TRP A 138 12.18 -2.70 9.10
N ILE A 139 12.80 -3.30 8.10
CA ILE A 139 12.80 -2.81 6.73
C ILE A 139 12.73 -3.97 5.74
N ARG A 140 11.97 -3.79 4.66
CA ARG A 140 11.80 -4.77 3.60
C ARG A 140 11.90 -4.09 2.23
N PRO A 141 13.10 -3.99 1.62
CA PRO A 141 13.26 -3.66 0.22
C PRO A 141 12.76 -4.79 -0.68
N PHE A 142 12.29 -4.41 -1.87
CA PHE A 142 11.86 -5.35 -2.90
C PHE A 142 12.22 -4.83 -4.30
N ILE A 143 12.24 -5.73 -5.28
CA ILE A 143 12.38 -5.42 -6.71
C ILE A 143 11.73 -6.53 -7.54
N GLY A 144 11.05 -6.16 -8.62
CA GLY A 144 10.47 -7.11 -9.57
C GLY A 144 9.95 -6.48 -10.84
N PRO A 145 9.72 -7.30 -11.88
CA PRO A 145 8.94 -6.89 -13.04
C PRO A 145 7.57 -6.37 -12.62
N HIS A 146 7.14 -5.30 -13.28
CA HIS A 146 5.87 -4.62 -13.04
C HIS A 146 4.95 -4.84 -14.24
N TYR A 147 3.78 -5.41 -13.98
CA TYR A 147 2.69 -5.55 -14.93
C TYR A 147 1.55 -4.64 -14.52
N GLN A 148 1.06 -3.83 -15.46
CA GLN A 148 -0.08 -2.94 -15.21
C GLN A 148 -1.27 -3.32 -16.08
N GLU A 149 -2.45 -3.37 -15.48
CA GLU A 149 -3.73 -3.44 -16.17
C GLU A 149 -4.60 -2.26 -15.72
N SER A 150 -5.13 -1.51 -16.67
CA SER A 150 -6.00 -0.37 -16.38
C SER A 150 -7.10 -0.24 -17.44
N THR A 151 -7.98 0.73 -17.28
CA THR A 151 -8.97 1.07 -18.29
C THR A 151 -8.32 1.39 -19.65
N TYR A 152 -7.08 1.87 -19.67
CA TYR A 152 -6.42 2.41 -20.87
C TYR A 152 -5.17 1.65 -21.31
N TYR A 153 -4.63 0.77 -20.46
CA TYR A 153 -3.38 0.08 -20.73
C TYR A 153 -3.40 -1.34 -20.16
N SER A 154 -2.75 -2.27 -20.83
CA SER A 154 -2.53 -3.63 -20.34
C SER A 154 -1.21 -4.16 -20.88
N GLY A 155 -0.25 -4.47 -20.00
CA GLY A 155 1.04 -5.01 -20.40
C GLY A 155 2.12 -4.91 -19.32
N MET A 156 3.30 -5.34 -19.71
CA MET A 156 4.51 -5.12 -18.92
C MET A 156 4.83 -3.62 -18.91
N ASN A 157 5.01 -3.05 -17.72
CA ASN A 157 5.31 -1.65 -17.51
C ASN A 157 6.67 -1.49 -16.80
N GLY A 158 7.69 -2.16 -17.34
CA GLY A 158 9.03 -2.12 -16.80
C GLY A 158 9.19 -2.86 -15.47
N TYR A 159 9.82 -2.21 -14.52
CA TYR A 159 10.14 -2.77 -13.21
C TYR A 159 9.72 -1.82 -12.10
N MET A 160 9.50 -2.38 -10.91
CA MET A 160 9.28 -1.62 -9.69
C MET A 160 10.26 -2.09 -8.63
N ALA A 161 10.91 -1.14 -7.97
CA ALA A 161 11.68 -1.35 -6.75
C ALA A 161 11.12 -0.48 -5.64
N GLY A 162 11.24 -0.90 -4.40
CA GLY A 162 10.74 -0.11 -3.29
C GLY A 162 11.14 -0.69 -1.94
N TRP A 163 10.60 -0.11 -0.89
CA TRP A 163 10.74 -0.59 0.47
C TRP A 163 9.57 -0.16 1.33
N ALA A 164 9.36 -0.92 2.39
CA ALA A 164 8.61 -0.48 3.56
C ALA A 164 9.52 -0.58 4.78
N PHE A 165 9.48 0.40 5.69
CA PHE A 165 10.14 0.28 6.98
C PHE A 165 9.26 0.82 8.11
N VAL A 166 9.54 0.30 9.32
CA VAL A 166 9.01 0.80 10.58
C VAL A 166 10.17 0.86 11.58
N TYR A 167 10.25 1.96 12.30
CA TYR A 167 11.16 2.13 13.44
C TYR A 167 10.37 2.50 14.68
N ASP A 168 10.30 1.58 15.64
CA ASP A 168 9.63 1.76 16.91
C ASP A 168 10.57 2.28 17.97
N PHE A 169 10.17 3.32 18.71
CA PHE A 169 10.96 3.90 19.78
C PHE A 169 10.10 4.47 20.91
N LYS A 170 10.74 4.84 21.99
CA LYS A 170 10.09 5.47 23.15
C LYS A 170 10.77 6.77 23.50
N ILE A 171 9.95 7.78 23.83
CA ILE A 171 10.40 8.99 24.50
C ILE A 171 9.76 8.98 25.88
N THR A 172 10.57 8.83 26.91
CA THR A 172 10.11 8.59 28.29
C THR A 172 9.23 7.33 28.39
N LYS A 173 7.92 7.48 28.60
CA LYS A 173 6.94 6.38 28.68
C LYS A 173 6.07 6.24 27.43
N GLU A 174 6.12 7.26 26.57
CA GLU A 174 5.31 7.31 25.37
C GLU A 174 5.95 6.50 24.24
N LYS A 175 5.10 5.82 23.48
CA LYS A 175 5.52 5.02 22.33
C LYS A 175 5.29 5.80 21.04
N PHE A 176 6.29 5.75 20.17
CA PHE A 176 6.25 6.37 18.84
C PHE A 176 6.78 5.39 17.80
N SER A 177 6.39 5.62 16.54
CA SER A 177 7.06 5.00 15.41
C SER A 177 7.22 5.98 14.25
N ILE A 178 8.24 5.73 13.44
CA ILE A 178 8.41 6.32 12.12
C ILE A 178 8.24 5.18 11.14
N SER A 179 7.43 5.38 10.11
CA SER A 179 7.28 4.41 9.03
C SER A 179 7.38 5.09 7.68
N GLN A 180 7.85 4.37 6.69
CA GLN A 180 7.82 4.80 5.30
C GLN A 180 7.52 3.61 4.40
N TRP A 181 6.77 3.86 3.36
CA TRP A 181 6.76 3.05 2.16
C TRP A 181 7.19 3.92 0.98
N HIS A 182 7.88 3.30 0.05
CA HIS A 182 8.40 3.96 -1.15
C HIS A 182 8.36 2.97 -2.31
N GLU A 183 7.93 3.45 -3.46
CA GLU A 183 7.93 2.73 -4.72
C GLU A 183 8.54 3.60 -5.81
N HIS A 184 9.37 2.97 -6.61
CA HIS A 184 10.06 3.57 -7.74
C HIS A 184 9.88 2.66 -8.96
N THR A 185 9.19 3.16 -9.98
CA THR A 185 9.00 2.48 -11.25
C THR A 185 10.04 2.99 -12.26
N PHE A 186 10.55 2.10 -13.10
CA PHE A 186 11.55 2.44 -14.10
C PHE A 186 11.44 1.51 -15.31
N ASP A 187 12.03 1.96 -16.45
CA ASP A 187 11.94 1.26 -17.73
C ASP A 187 10.47 1.03 -18.17
N ARG A 188 9.65 2.06 -17.96
CA ARG A 188 8.19 2.00 -18.20
C ARG A 188 7.89 2.02 -19.68
N ASP A 189 6.83 1.33 -20.10
CA ASP A 189 6.35 1.37 -21.48
C ASP A 189 5.79 2.77 -21.82
N SER A 190 6.33 3.42 -22.84
CA SER A 190 5.87 4.72 -23.34
C SER A 190 4.38 4.74 -23.73
N LYS A 191 3.79 3.57 -24.03
CA LYS A 191 2.35 3.42 -24.30
C LYS A 191 1.48 3.60 -23.07
N ASN A 192 2.06 3.61 -21.87
CA ASN A 192 1.33 3.81 -20.62
C ASN A 192 0.87 5.27 -20.42
N GLY A 193 1.21 6.19 -21.30
CA GLY A 193 0.71 7.56 -21.28
C GLY A 193 1.46 8.52 -20.36
N TYR A 194 2.55 8.09 -19.72
CA TYR A 194 3.46 8.96 -18.99
C TYR A 194 4.58 9.44 -19.88
N ASP A 195 4.94 10.74 -19.78
CA ASP A 195 6.03 11.35 -20.56
C ASP A 195 7.44 10.94 -20.07
N GLY A 196 7.55 10.01 -19.13
CA GLY A 196 8.80 9.54 -18.54
C GLY A 196 8.81 8.05 -18.28
N ASP A 197 10.00 7.47 -18.35
CA ASP A 197 10.27 6.06 -18.05
C ASP A 197 10.43 5.76 -16.56
N ILE A 198 10.37 6.80 -15.71
CA ILE A 198 10.59 6.73 -14.26
C ILE A 198 9.38 7.33 -13.53
N GLY A 199 8.92 6.64 -12.49
CA GLY A 199 7.91 7.14 -11.56
C GLY A 199 8.33 6.91 -10.11
N THR A 200 7.84 7.73 -9.20
CA THR A 200 8.16 7.62 -7.78
C THR A 200 6.96 8.01 -6.93
N GLN A 201 6.71 7.24 -5.87
CA GLN A 201 5.69 7.56 -4.88
C GLN A 201 6.02 6.98 -3.51
N GLY A 202 5.42 7.56 -2.49
CA GLY A 202 5.61 7.07 -1.13
C GLY A 202 4.94 7.93 -0.07
N ALA A 203 5.06 7.48 1.18
CA ALA A 203 4.68 8.28 2.33
C ALA A 203 5.65 8.03 3.49
N LEU A 204 6.06 9.10 4.16
CA LEU A 204 6.82 9.08 5.42
C LEU A 204 5.90 9.51 6.55
N ALA A 205 5.77 8.68 7.58
CA ALA A 205 4.82 8.89 8.66
C ALA A 205 5.51 8.97 10.03
N PHE A 206 4.95 9.81 10.90
CA PHE A 206 5.25 9.85 12.33
C PHE A 206 3.98 9.48 13.10
N TRP A 207 4.10 8.50 14.01
CA TRP A 207 3.00 7.94 14.78
C TRP A 207 3.23 8.10 16.27
N TRP A 208 2.17 8.44 17.00
CA TRP A 208 2.09 8.37 18.44
C TRP A 208 1.09 7.30 18.86
N HIS A 209 1.46 6.44 19.80
CA HIS A 209 0.67 5.34 20.34
C HIS A 209 0.28 5.59 21.79
N PRO A 210 -0.69 6.50 22.08
CA PRO A 210 -1.07 6.84 23.46
C PRO A 210 -1.59 5.64 24.25
N THR A 211 -2.16 4.66 23.59
CA THR A 211 -2.58 3.38 24.17
C THR A 211 -2.28 2.23 23.20
N SER A 212 -2.45 0.99 23.67
CA SER A 212 -2.34 -0.17 22.78
C SER A 212 -3.43 -0.22 21.71
N LYS A 213 -4.55 0.47 21.93
CA LYS A 213 -5.71 0.48 21.03
C LYS A 213 -5.82 1.73 20.15
N LEU A 214 -5.10 2.78 20.47
CA LEU A 214 -5.19 4.05 19.77
C LEU A 214 -3.83 4.46 19.22
N THR A 215 -3.81 4.81 17.95
CA THR A 215 -2.66 5.40 17.25
C THR A 215 -3.12 6.63 16.49
N THR A 216 -2.38 7.71 16.56
CA THR A 216 -2.58 8.89 15.71
C THR A 216 -1.28 9.29 15.07
N GLY A 217 -1.35 9.92 13.90
CA GLY A 217 -0.14 10.31 13.19
C GLY A 217 -0.37 11.26 12.05
N ILE A 218 0.75 11.72 11.53
CA ILE A 218 0.83 12.55 10.34
C ILE A 218 1.78 11.88 9.35
N GLN A 219 1.42 11.92 8.06
CA GLN A 219 2.22 11.33 7.00
C GLN A 219 2.44 12.38 5.91
N TYR A 220 3.67 12.50 5.43
CA TYR A 220 4.00 13.24 4.22
C TYR A 220 3.88 12.31 3.02
N ARG A 221 2.85 12.51 2.19
CA ARG A 221 2.57 11.79 0.94
C ARG A 221 3.23 12.52 -0.21
N TYR A 222 3.91 11.78 -1.10
CA TYR A 222 4.51 12.35 -2.31
C TYR A 222 4.39 11.41 -3.50
N ALA A 223 4.33 11.99 -4.69
CA ALA A 223 4.35 11.27 -5.96
C ALA A 223 4.93 12.15 -7.08
N SER A 224 5.54 11.54 -8.07
CA SER A 224 6.04 12.18 -9.29
C SER A 224 5.95 11.17 -10.43
N TYR A 225 5.38 11.56 -11.56
CA TYR A 225 5.07 10.65 -12.68
C TYR A 225 4.24 9.42 -12.24
N GLU A 226 3.39 9.60 -11.24
CA GLU A 226 2.49 8.60 -10.68
C GLU A 226 1.11 9.23 -10.42
N LEU A 227 0.13 8.42 -10.01
CA LEU A 227 -1.24 8.86 -9.74
C LEU A 227 -1.93 9.53 -10.95
N GLY A 228 -1.58 9.11 -12.17
CA GLY A 228 -2.17 9.61 -13.41
C GLY A 228 -1.65 10.98 -13.86
N ASN A 229 -0.54 11.46 -13.32
CA ASN A 229 0.01 12.76 -13.61
C ASN A 229 1.55 12.74 -13.62
N SER A 230 2.17 13.58 -14.47
CA SER A 230 3.64 13.72 -14.55
C SER A 230 4.21 14.71 -13.52
N GLU A 231 3.37 15.58 -12.95
CA GLU A 231 3.79 16.59 -12.00
C GLU A 231 4.18 15.98 -10.64
N TYR A 232 5.03 16.70 -9.90
CA TYR A 232 5.28 16.39 -8.51
C TYR A 232 4.06 16.78 -7.66
N GLN A 233 3.61 15.83 -6.88
CA GLN A 233 2.43 15.94 -6.02
C GLN A 233 2.84 15.66 -4.59
N ASP A 234 2.40 16.48 -3.65
CA ASP A 234 2.62 16.26 -2.23
C ASP A 234 1.46 16.77 -1.37
N GLY A 235 1.35 16.15 -0.19
CA GLY A 235 0.30 16.48 0.77
C GLY A 235 0.58 15.85 2.12
N LEU A 236 -0.27 16.15 3.10
CA LEU A 236 -0.23 15.60 4.44
C LEU A 236 -1.45 14.70 4.67
N ILE A 237 -1.22 13.54 5.29
CA ILE A 237 -2.29 12.66 5.75
C ILE A 237 -2.35 12.74 7.27
N TYR A 238 -3.51 13.10 7.79
CA TYR A 238 -3.81 13.07 9.22
C TYR A 238 -4.60 11.80 9.51
N SER A 239 -4.13 11.01 10.47
CA SER A 239 -4.66 9.66 10.73
C SER A 239 -5.05 9.45 12.18
N LEU A 240 -6.17 8.78 12.38
CA LEU A 240 -6.60 8.23 13.67
C LEU A 240 -6.94 6.75 13.48
N LYS A 241 -6.17 5.86 14.15
CA LYS A 241 -6.29 4.40 14.01
C LYS A 241 -6.77 3.76 15.32
N TYR A 242 -7.68 2.80 15.19
CA TYR A 242 -8.06 1.89 16.27
C TYR A 242 -7.46 0.51 16.01
N ASN A 243 -6.64 0.02 16.93
CA ASN A 243 -5.98 -1.28 16.86
C ASN A 243 -6.82 -2.33 17.63
N PHE A 244 -7.03 -3.50 17.01
CA PHE A 244 -7.82 -4.59 17.60
C PHE A 244 -6.97 -5.54 18.44
#